data_b8d649270ae9ed13ad1e745e40aba307
#
_entry.id   b8d649270ae9ed13ad1e745e40aba307
#
_cell.length_a   1.000
_cell.length_b   1.000
_cell.length_c   1.000
_cell.angle_alpha   90.00
_cell.angle_beta   90.00
_cell.angle_gamma   90.00
#
_symmetry.space_group_name_H-M   'P 1'
#
loop_
_entity.id
_entity.type
_entity.pdbx_description
1 polymer ?
#
loop_
_entity_poly.entity_id
_entity_poly.type
_entity_poly.pdbx_seq_one_letter_code
_entity_poly.pdbx_strand_id
1 'polypeptide(L)'
;NETNENSEILETKDTLDSNSKRRDQIKNFNDQKYQIYSSEFDEIIRAEELENEEELTRLRQSLDQQLLQLKSFISKLANKLQRKLLAKQNRSWNFDLEEGTLDTSKLTRIIINPLNSLSFKKEKDVEFKDTLVTILIDNSGSMRGKPISVAAICADILSRTLERCAVKVEVLGFTTKHWKGGSSREKWMRNEKPTFPGRLNDLRHIIYKSADTPWRQTKKNMGLMLKEGLLKENIDGEALKWAFEKMTRRKEERKILMVISDGAPVDDSTLSTNSSDYLETNLKNIVKWIEKTSKVELLAIGIGHDVGRYYKRAVKITDVQDLGDVMIDQLTELFSNKKNKTIH
;
A
#
# COMPACT_ATOMS: atom_id res chain seq x y z
N ASN A 1 -32.50 -23.57 -21.07
CA ASN A 1 -32.11 -23.34 -19.65
C ASN A 1 -30.89 -24.14 -19.20
N GLU A 2 -30.42 -25.15 -19.94
CA GLU A 2 -29.23 -25.96 -19.57
C GLU A 2 -27.89 -25.37 -20.07
N THR A 3 -27.91 -24.39 -20.95
CA THR A 3 -26.68 -23.79 -21.53
C THR A 3 -26.09 -22.67 -20.67
N ASN A 4 -26.88 -22.02 -19.81
CA ASN A 4 -26.39 -20.94 -18.94
C ASN A 4 -25.76 -21.42 -17.61
N GLU A 5 -26.20 -22.56 -17.08
CA GLU A 5 -25.63 -23.13 -15.84
C GLU A 5 -24.22 -23.70 -16.07
N ASN A 6 -23.94 -24.23 -17.26
CA ASN A 6 -22.61 -24.78 -17.58
C ASN A 6 -21.54 -23.69 -17.81
N SER A 7 -21.91 -22.48 -18.23
CA SER A 7 -20.96 -21.36 -18.38
C SER A 7 -20.55 -20.75 -17.03
N GLU A 8 -21.48 -20.61 -16.10
CA GLU A 8 -21.18 -20.12 -14.73
C GLU A 8 -20.34 -21.11 -13.92
N ILE A 9 -20.54 -22.42 -14.11
CA ILE A 9 -19.74 -23.47 -13.43
C ILE A 9 -18.33 -23.55 -13.99
N LEU A 10 -18.12 -23.26 -15.27
CA LEU A 10 -16.79 -23.21 -15.89
C LEU A 10 -16.01 -21.96 -15.45
N GLU A 11 -16.64 -20.78 -15.41
CA GLU A 11 -15.99 -19.55 -14.94
C GLU A 11 -15.62 -19.62 -13.45
N THR A 12 -16.43 -20.25 -12.60
CA THR A 12 -16.11 -20.46 -11.19
C THR A 12 -14.99 -21.47 -10.98
N LYS A 13 -14.88 -22.51 -11.80
CA LYS A 13 -13.75 -23.46 -11.73
C LYS A 13 -12.45 -22.85 -12.19
N ASP A 14 -12.43 -22.08 -13.26
CA ASP A 14 -11.23 -21.42 -13.75
C ASP A 14 -10.70 -20.34 -12.79
N THR A 15 -11.59 -19.67 -12.07
CA THR A 15 -11.19 -18.71 -11.01
C THR A 15 -10.69 -19.40 -9.74
N LEU A 16 -11.23 -20.55 -9.38
CA LEU A 16 -10.76 -21.36 -8.25
C LEU A 16 -9.41 -22.01 -8.56
N ASP A 17 -9.21 -22.54 -9.76
CA ASP A 17 -7.94 -23.13 -10.20
C ASP A 17 -6.83 -22.08 -10.38
N SER A 18 -7.16 -20.88 -10.85
CA SER A 18 -6.19 -19.79 -10.94
C SER A 18 -5.76 -19.28 -9.55
N ASN A 19 -6.67 -19.30 -8.57
CA ASN A 19 -6.37 -18.93 -7.19
C ASN A 19 -5.57 -20.02 -6.46
N SER A 20 -5.82 -21.31 -6.74
CA SER A 20 -5.04 -22.42 -6.19
C SER A 20 -3.62 -22.43 -6.75
N LYS A 21 -3.45 -22.31 -8.07
CA LYS A 21 -2.13 -22.20 -8.72
C LYS A 21 -1.33 -20.98 -8.25
N ARG A 22 -2.00 -19.85 -7.98
CA ARG A 22 -1.35 -18.68 -7.37
C ARG A 22 -0.91 -18.95 -5.93
N ARG A 23 -1.71 -19.67 -5.12
CA ARG A 23 -1.33 -20.08 -3.76
C ARG A 23 -0.13 -21.03 -3.75
N ASP A 24 -0.07 -21.96 -4.69
CA ASP A 24 1.03 -22.91 -4.80
C ASP A 24 2.30 -22.24 -5.34
N GLN A 25 2.19 -21.27 -6.25
CA GLN A 25 3.34 -20.44 -6.67
C GLN A 25 3.86 -19.55 -5.52
N ILE A 26 2.97 -19.06 -4.64
CA ILE A 26 3.35 -18.32 -3.43
C ILE A 26 4.11 -19.22 -2.44
N LYS A 27 3.72 -20.50 -2.30
CA LYS A 27 4.44 -21.46 -1.45
C LYS A 27 5.80 -21.85 -2.03
N ASN A 28 5.87 -22.17 -3.31
CA ASN A 28 7.10 -22.64 -3.96
C ASN A 28 8.21 -21.58 -4.08
N PHE A 29 7.86 -20.28 -4.02
CA PHE A 29 8.86 -19.19 -4.01
C PHE A 29 9.61 -19.11 -2.67
N ASN A 30 8.99 -19.58 -1.58
CA ASN A 30 9.57 -19.52 -0.25
C ASN A 30 10.65 -20.57 0.04
N ASP A 31 10.76 -21.63 -0.77
CA ASP A 31 11.50 -22.83 -0.36
C ASP A 31 13.00 -22.79 -0.62
N GLN A 32 13.55 -21.75 -1.28
CA GLN A 32 14.94 -21.89 -1.73
C GLN A 32 16.02 -21.15 -0.95
N LYS A 33 15.71 -20.14 -0.09
CA LYS A 33 16.79 -19.45 0.68
C LYS A 33 16.42 -18.72 1.96
N TYR A 34 15.17 -18.35 2.18
CA TYR A 34 14.77 -17.61 3.38
C TYR A 34 13.97 -18.47 4.34
N GLN A 35 14.45 -18.59 5.57
CA GLN A 35 13.82 -19.42 6.59
C GLN A 35 13.37 -18.57 7.78
N ILE A 36 12.28 -18.98 8.41
CA ILE A 36 11.75 -18.39 9.63
C ILE A 36 11.90 -19.45 10.72
N TYR A 37 12.63 -19.15 11.80
CA TYR A 37 12.83 -20.07 12.89
C TYR A 37 11.53 -20.36 13.64
N SER A 38 10.79 -19.30 13.98
CA SER A 38 9.47 -19.40 14.61
C SER A 38 8.61 -18.20 14.23
N SER A 39 7.36 -18.45 13.90
CA SER A 39 6.32 -17.42 13.70
C SER A 39 5.30 -17.39 14.84
N GLU A 40 5.52 -18.17 15.89
CA GLU A 40 4.59 -18.34 17.02
C GLU A 40 4.39 -17.05 17.82
N PHE A 41 5.42 -16.22 17.85
CA PHE A 41 5.45 -14.98 18.64
C PHE A 41 5.18 -13.72 17.81
N ASP A 42 4.97 -13.89 16.51
CA ASP A 42 4.63 -12.78 15.61
C ASP A 42 3.22 -12.27 15.90
N GLU A 43 3.03 -10.97 15.79
CA GLU A 43 1.72 -10.36 16.05
C GLU A 43 1.30 -9.39 14.96
N ILE A 44 -0.01 -9.34 14.72
CA ILE A 44 -0.66 -8.31 13.91
C ILE A 44 -1.64 -7.61 14.85
N ILE A 45 -1.39 -6.33 15.10
CA ILE A 45 -2.12 -5.56 16.10
C ILE A 45 -2.67 -4.26 15.52
N ARG A 46 -3.80 -3.80 16.02
CA ARG A 46 -4.31 -2.47 15.66
C ARG A 46 -3.67 -1.40 16.53
N ALA A 47 -3.46 -0.23 15.96
CA ALA A 47 -2.87 0.90 16.69
C ALA A 47 -3.66 1.26 17.98
N GLU A 48 -4.97 1.07 17.97
CA GLU A 48 -5.88 1.30 19.09
C GLU A 48 -5.66 0.35 20.29
N GLU A 49 -5.07 -0.81 20.03
CA GLU A 49 -4.79 -1.84 21.04
C GLU A 49 -3.39 -1.66 21.69
N LEU A 50 -2.53 -0.86 21.06
CA LEU A 50 -1.16 -0.61 21.54
C LEU A 50 -1.08 0.44 22.64
N GLU A 51 -2.03 1.37 22.67
CA GLU A 51 -2.04 2.49 23.61
C GLU A 51 -3.46 2.89 23.99
N ASN A 52 -3.57 3.51 25.18
CA ASN A 52 -4.83 4.07 25.63
C ASN A 52 -5.22 5.33 24.83
N GLU A 53 -6.50 5.68 24.87
CA GLU A 53 -7.05 6.77 24.07
C GLU A 53 -6.45 8.14 24.42
N GLU A 54 -6.05 8.35 25.67
CA GLU A 54 -5.44 9.60 26.15
C GLU A 54 -4.09 9.81 25.49
N GLU A 55 -3.25 8.78 25.49
CA GLU A 55 -1.92 8.84 24.88
C GLU A 55 -1.99 8.97 23.35
N LEU A 56 -2.92 8.26 22.69
CA LEU A 56 -3.18 8.43 21.27
C LEU A 56 -3.61 9.87 20.95
N THR A 57 -4.41 10.48 21.81
CA THR A 57 -4.84 11.87 21.65
C THR A 57 -3.67 12.85 21.83
N ARG A 58 -2.81 12.63 22.83
CA ARG A 58 -1.60 13.43 23.07
C ARG A 58 -0.64 13.35 21.89
N LEU A 59 -0.35 12.15 21.40
CA LEU A 59 0.52 11.92 20.24
C LEU A 59 -0.08 12.55 18.96
N ARG A 60 -1.40 12.47 18.79
CA ARG A 60 -2.08 13.15 17.69
C ARG A 60 -1.94 14.67 17.77
N GLN A 61 -2.08 15.27 18.94
CA GLN A 61 -1.88 16.72 19.13
C GLN A 61 -0.46 17.13 18.74
N SER A 62 0.56 16.34 19.10
CA SER A 62 1.95 16.57 18.69
C SER A 62 2.09 16.55 17.17
N LEU A 63 1.49 15.56 16.49
CA LEU A 63 1.46 15.50 15.03
C LEU A 63 0.72 16.70 14.42
N ASP A 64 -0.41 17.08 14.99
CA ASP A 64 -1.20 18.24 14.51
C ASP A 64 -0.42 19.56 14.64
N GLN A 65 0.39 19.74 15.68
CA GLN A 65 1.29 20.89 15.80
C GLN A 65 2.32 20.97 14.66
N GLN A 66 2.91 19.83 14.30
CA GLN A 66 3.83 19.75 13.16
C GLN A 66 3.09 20.02 11.83
N LEU A 67 1.87 19.52 11.68
CA LEU A 67 1.02 19.76 10.51
C LEU A 67 0.57 21.21 10.38
N LEU A 68 0.41 21.94 11.49
CA LEU A 68 0.03 23.37 11.47
C LEU A 68 1.08 24.24 10.77
N GLN A 69 2.35 23.96 10.95
CA GLN A 69 3.45 24.67 10.28
C GLN A 69 3.41 24.49 8.77
N LEU A 70 2.85 23.37 8.30
CA LEU A 70 2.76 22.97 6.91
C LEU A 70 1.37 23.16 6.30
N LYS A 71 0.41 23.74 7.03
CA LYS A 71 -1.01 23.79 6.63
C LYS A 71 -1.25 24.40 5.25
N SER A 72 -0.58 25.49 4.91
CA SER A 72 -0.71 26.15 3.61
C SER A 72 -0.15 25.30 2.48
N PHE A 73 0.97 24.63 2.74
CA PHE A 73 1.62 23.72 1.82
C PHE A 73 0.75 22.47 1.58
N ILE A 74 0.26 21.84 2.65
CA ILE A 74 -0.65 20.67 2.61
C ILE A 74 -1.90 20.97 1.78
N SER A 75 -2.50 22.15 1.97
CA SER A 75 -3.70 22.53 1.22
C SER A 75 -3.43 22.69 -0.27
N LYS A 76 -2.31 23.31 -0.63
CA LYS A 76 -1.89 23.44 -2.04
C LYS A 76 -1.60 22.08 -2.66
N LEU A 77 -0.91 21.22 -1.92
CA LEU A 77 -0.59 19.85 -2.30
C LEU A 77 -1.84 19.02 -2.56
N ALA A 78 -2.75 18.99 -1.59
CA ALA A 78 -4.01 18.26 -1.68
C ALA A 78 -4.83 18.71 -2.89
N ASN A 79 -4.95 20.04 -3.10
CA ASN A 79 -5.66 20.58 -4.24
C ASN A 79 -4.99 20.26 -5.59
N LYS A 80 -3.64 20.31 -5.66
CA LYS A 80 -2.88 19.97 -6.87
C LYS A 80 -3.04 18.49 -7.21
N LEU A 81 -2.92 17.61 -6.21
CA LEU A 81 -3.11 16.17 -6.38
C LEU A 81 -4.55 15.85 -6.79
N GLN A 82 -5.54 16.42 -6.10
CA GLN A 82 -6.94 16.22 -6.42
C GLN A 82 -7.27 16.66 -7.84
N ARG A 83 -6.82 17.87 -8.28
CA ARG A 83 -7.02 18.32 -9.67
C ARG A 83 -6.39 17.38 -10.68
N LYS A 84 -5.14 16.93 -10.41
CA LYS A 84 -4.44 16.01 -11.32
C LYS A 84 -5.12 14.64 -11.38
N LEU A 85 -5.63 14.13 -10.27
CA LEU A 85 -6.37 12.87 -10.23
C LEU A 85 -7.73 13.00 -10.95
N LEU A 86 -8.50 14.05 -10.67
CA LEU A 86 -9.77 14.31 -11.33
C LEU A 86 -9.62 14.56 -12.83
N ALA A 87 -8.58 15.32 -13.24
CA ALA A 87 -8.31 15.56 -14.67
C ALA A 87 -7.96 14.28 -15.46
N LYS A 88 -7.50 13.22 -14.76
CA LYS A 88 -7.18 11.92 -15.36
C LYS A 88 -8.30 10.89 -15.24
N GLN A 89 -9.42 11.24 -14.64
CA GLN A 89 -10.63 10.43 -14.73
C GLN A 89 -11.01 10.32 -16.21
N ASN A 90 -11.06 9.10 -16.72
CA ASN A 90 -11.56 8.88 -18.07
C ASN A 90 -13.05 9.22 -18.08
N ARG A 91 -13.40 10.32 -18.73
CA ARG A 91 -14.78 10.62 -19.01
C ARG A 91 -15.28 9.55 -19.97
N SER A 92 -16.17 8.72 -19.52
CA SER A 92 -16.94 7.80 -20.38
C SER A 92 -18.33 8.39 -20.61
N TRP A 93 -18.90 8.07 -21.73
CA TRP A 93 -20.23 8.52 -22.08
C TRP A 93 -21.18 7.33 -22.06
N ASN A 94 -22.32 7.50 -21.41
CA ASN A 94 -23.45 6.63 -21.62
C ASN A 94 -24.21 7.15 -22.84
N PHE A 95 -24.32 6.32 -23.85
CA PHE A 95 -25.01 6.63 -25.10
C PHE A 95 -26.43 6.04 -25.07
N ASP A 96 -27.22 6.41 -26.07
CA ASP A 96 -28.58 5.90 -26.27
C ASP A 96 -29.50 6.19 -25.08
N LEU A 97 -29.48 7.45 -24.63
CA LEU A 97 -30.37 7.94 -23.58
C LEU A 97 -31.47 8.81 -24.16
N GLU A 98 -32.58 8.93 -23.40
CA GLU A 98 -33.71 9.78 -23.72
C GLU A 98 -33.48 11.25 -23.36
N GLU A 99 -32.55 11.48 -22.37
CA GLU A 99 -32.23 12.80 -21.85
C GLU A 99 -30.72 12.98 -21.70
N GLY A 100 -30.23 14.23 -21.91
CA GLY A 100 -28.83 14.57 -21.74
C GLY A 100 -28.31 15.54 -22.79
N THR A 101 -27.02 15.42 -23.11
CA THR A 101 -26.39 16.18 -24.23
C THR A 101 -26.63 15.44 -25.53
N LEU A 102 -27.05 16.15 -26.56
CA LEU A 102 -27.31 15.54 -27.87
C LEU A 102 -26.04 14.90 -28.45
N ASP A 103 -26.13 13.66 -28.89
CA ASP A 103 -25.06 12.97 -29.60
C ASP A 103 -25.14 13.28 -31.10
N THR A 104 -24.26 14.21 -31.54
CA THR A 104 -24.23 14.66 -32.93
C THR A 104 -23.93 13.55 -33.94
N SER A 105 -23.28 12.47 -33.52
CA SER A 105 -23.02 11.30 -34.39
C SER A 105 -24.28 10.51 -34.74
N LYS A 106 -25.37 10.69 -33.96
CA LYS A 106 -26.64 9.97 -34.14
C LYS A 106 -27.77 10.82 -34.70
N LEU A 107 -27.48 12.05 -35.11
CA LEU A 107 -28.48 12.95 -35.71
C LEU A 107 -29.19 12.36 -36.97
N THR A 108 -28.47 11.59 -37.75
CA THR A 108 -29.04 10.86 -38.91
C THR A 108 -30.15 9.89 -38.51
N ARG A 109 -30.10 9.28 -37.33
CA ARG A 109 -31.16 8.41 -36.82
C ARG A 109 -32.45 9.18 -36.53
N ILE A 110 -32.35 10.38 -35.97
CA ILE A 110 -33.52 11.22 -35.66
C ILE A 110 -34.23 11.64 -36.95
N ILE A 111 -33.47 11.93 -38.01
CA ILE A 111 -34.01 12.32 -39.31
C ILE A 111 -34.75 11.14 -39.97
N ILE A 112 -34.23 9.93 -39.86
CA ILE A 112 -34.80 8.73 -40.48
C ILE A 112 -35.98 8.20 -39.66
N ASN A 113 -35.91 8.24 -38.33
CA ASN A 113 -36.95 7.76 -37.44
C ASN A 113 -37.14 8.72 -36.23
N PRO A 114 -38.02 9.75 -36.37
CA PRO A 114 -38.23 10.76 -35.33
C PRO A 114 -38.81 10.22 -34.02
N LEU A 115 -39.40 9.03 -34.04
CA LEU A 115 -39.96 8.37 -32.84
C LEU A 115 -38.87 7.70 -31.97
N ASN A 116 -37.65 7.63 -32.45
CA ASN A 116 -36.56 7.03 -31.70
C ASN A 116 -35.80 8.11 -30.87
N SER A 117 -36.22 8.31 -29.62
CA SER A 117 -35.72 9.34 -28.71
C SER A 117 -34.28 9.07 -28.18
N LEU A 118 -33.72 7.88 -28.44
CA LEU A 118 -32.41 7.45 -27.92
C LEU A 118 -31.23 8.12 -28.64
N SER A 119 -31.13 9.44 -28.54
CA SER A 119 -30.12 10.22 -29.27
C SER A 119 -29.28 11.12 -28.35
N PHE A 120 -29.43 10.98 -27.05
CA PHE A 120 -28.68 11.72 -26.07
C PHE A 120 -27.56 10.89 -25.45
N LYS A 121 -26.54 11.58 -24.96
CA LYS A 121 -25.46 11.01 -24.19
C LYS A 121 -25.31 11.77 -22.89
N LYS A 122 -24.95 11.07 -21.82
CA LYS A 122 -24.66 11.64 -20.52
C LYS A 122 -23.26 11.25 -20.11
N GLU A 123 -22.53 12.20 -19.58
CA GLU A 123 -21.21 11.93 -19.02
C GLU A 123 -21.36 10.98 -17.82
N LYS A 124 -20.63 9.86 -17.87
CA LYS A 124 -20.55 8.93 -16.76
C LYS A 124 -19.31 9.26 -15.96
N ASP A 125 -19.50 9.69 -14.72
CA ASP A 125 -18.41 9.83 -13.78
C ASP A 125 -17.82 8.45 -13.50
N VAL A 126 -16.63 8.19 -14.04
CA VAL A 126 -15.87 6.99 -13.69
C VAL A 126 -15.17 7.29 -12.37
N GLU A 127 -15.76 6.84 -11.30
CA GLU A 127 -15.16 6.94 -9.98
C GLU A 127 -13.90 6.05 -9.89
N PHE A 128 -12.85 6.53 -9.20
CA PHE A 128 -11.69 5.70 -8.81
C PHE A 128 -12.05 4.65 -7.72
N LYS A 129 -13.32 4.26 -7.65
CA LYS A 129 -13.86 3.36 -6.60
C LYS A 129 -13.11 2.04 -6.48
N ASP A 130 -12.49 1.60 -7.57
CA ASP A 130 -11.80 0.32 -7.63
C ASP A 130 -10.29 0.40 -7.41
N THR A 131 -9.81 1.46 -6.76
CA THR A 131 -8.38 1.60 -6.46
C THR A 131 -8.14 1.52 -4.96
N LEU A 132 -7.22 0.65 -4.58
CA LEU A 132 -6.67 0.55 -3.22
C LEU A 132 -5.22 1.03 -3.22
N VAL A 133 -4.90 1.93 -2.30
CA VAL A 133 -3.52 2.33 -1.99
C VAL A 133 -3.20 1.85 -0.58
N THR A 134 -2.23 0.96 -0.44
CA THR A 134 -1.70 0.53 0.85
C THR A 134 -0.37 1.23 1.08
N ILE A 135 -0.27 1.97 2.18
CA ILE A 135 0.94 2.65 2.62
C ILE A 135 1.55 1.80 3.72
N LEU A 136 2.72 1.23 3.47
CA LEU A 136 3.49 0.43 4.42
C LEU A 136 4.65 1.27 4.95
N ILE A 137 4.67 1.50 6.26
CA ILE A 137 5.59 2.40 6.93
C ILE A 137 6.56 1.61 7.80
N ASP A 138 7.83 1.89 7.62
CA ASP A 138 8.90 1.40 8.46
C ASP A 138 8.87 2.10 9.82
N ASN A 139 8.69 1.33 10.89
CA ASN A 139 8.73 1.78 12.27
C ASN A 139 10.02 1.28 12.96
N SER A 140 11.14 1.34 12.25
CA SER A 140 12.46 0.98 12.78
C SER A 140 13.11 2.10 13.58
N GLY A 141 14.14 1.74 14.33
CA GLY A 141 14.90 2.68 15.16
C GLY A 141 15.64 3.75 14.36
N SER A 142 16.06 3.45 13.13
CA SER A 142 16.67 4.41 12.20
C SER A 142 15.72 5.53 11.78
N MET A 143 14.42 5.23 11.74
CA MET A 143 13.38 6.21 11.46
C MET A 143 13.15 7.22 12.58
N ARG A 144 13.79 7.07 13.74
CA ARG A 144 13.60 7.93 14.91
C ARG A 144 13.83 9.42 14.59
N GLY A 145 12.99 10.28 15.14
CA GLY A 145 13.09 11.73 15.01
C GLY A 145 12.44 12.26 13.73
N LYS A 146 13.23 12.97 12.90
CA LYS A 146 12.70 13.61 11.69
C LYS A 146 12.12 12.63 10.68
N PRO A 147 12.73 11.47 10.35
CA PRO A 147 12.20 10.57 9.35
C PRO A 147 10.80 10.05 9.66
N ILE A 148 10.54 9.56 10.87
CA ILE A 148 9.21 9.05 11.23
C ILE A 148 8.14 10.15 11.27
N SER A 149 8.54 11.37 11.68
CA SER A 149 7.63 12.53 11.62
C SER A 149 7.23 12.85 10.18
N VAL A 150 8.19 12.82 9.25
CA VAL A 150 7.93 13.00 7.81
C VAL A 150 7.02 11.88 7.30
N ALA A 151 7.29 10.62 7.64
CA ALA A 151 6.46 9.48 7.25
C ALA A 151 5.01 9.60 7.75
N ALA A 152 4.83 9.98 9.02
CA ALA A 152 3.50 10.18 9.63
C ALA A 152 2.72 11.32 8.95
N ILE A 153 3.39 12.44 8.67
CA ILE A 153 2.82 13.57 7.93
C ILE A 153 2.40 13.13 6.51
N CYS A 154 3.27 12.38 5.81
CA CYS A 154 2.97 11.81 4.50
C CYS A 154 1.72 10.95 4.53
N ALA A 155 1.68 10.00 5.44
CA ALA A 155 0.56 9.07 5.55
C ALA A 155 -0.76 9.80 5.86
N ASP A 156 -0.73 10.79 6.76
CA ASP A 156 -1.92 11.58 7.11
C ASP A 156 -2.44 12.39 5.90
N ILE A 157 -1.55 13.09 5.18
CA ILE A 157 -1.90 13.89 4.01
C ILE A 157 -2.45 13.00 2.89
N LEU A 158 -1.74 11.91 2.59
CA LEU A 158 -2.14 10.98 1.53
C LEU A 158 -3.48 10.34 1.83
N SER A 159 -3.67 9.82 3.05
CA SER A 159 -4.93 9.20 3.45
C SER A 159 -6.09 10.16 3.27
N ARG A 160 -5.94 11.39 3.76
CA ARG A 160 -6.96 12.43 3.65
C ARG A 160 -7.25 12.84 2.21
N THR A 161 -6.20 12.97 1.38
CA THR A 161 -6.34 13.48 0.01
C THR A 161 -6.89 12.41 -0.93
N LEU A 162 -6.39 11.18 -0.82
CA LEU A 162 -6.84 10.08 -1.67
C LEU A 162 -8.28 9.67 -1.37
N GLU A 163 -8.70 9.69 -0.08
CA GLU A 163 -10.10 9.45 0.27
C GLU A 163 -11.05 10.50 -0.34
N ARG A 164 -10.64 11.77 -0.44
CA ARG A 164 -11.44 12.79 -1.14
C ARG A 164 -11.61 12.50 -2.63
N CYS A 165 -10.69 11.73 -3.21
CA CYS A 165 -10.76 11.28 -4.60
C CYS A 165 -11.45 9.92 -4.73
N ALA A 166 -12.18 9.46 -3.70
CA ALA A 166 -12.85 8.15 -3.64
C ALA A 166 -11.90 6.94 -3.80
N VAL A 167 -10.61 7.10 -3.51
CA VAL A 167 -9.61 6.02 -3.46
C VAL A 167 -9.60 5.43 -2.06
N LYS A 168 -9.66 4.11 -1.94
CA LYS A 168 -9.49 3.43 -0.64
C LYS A 168 -8.03 3.46 -0.22
N VAL A 169 -7.81 3.82 1.04
CA VAL A 169 -6.46 3.92 1.60
C VAL A 169 -6.33 3.06 2.84
N GLU A 170 -5.29 2.27 2.89
CA GLU A 170 -4.87 1.49 4.05
C GLU A 170 -3.49 1.98 4.51
N VAL A 171 -3.29 2.09 5.82
CA VAL A 171 -2.01 2.48 6.41
C VAL A 171 -1.56 1.39 7.37
N LEU A 172 -0.43 0.80 7.07
CA LEU A 172 0.19 -0.29 7.79
C LEU A 172 1.57 0.14 8.28
N GLY A 173 2.02 -0.45 9.38
CA GLY A 173 3.38 -0.27 9.85
C GLY A 173 4.01 -1.60 10.21
N PHE A 174 5.32 -1.65 10.26
CA PHE A 174 6.05 -2.83 10.65
C PHE A 174 7.28 -2.49 11.48
N THR A 175 7.55 -3.35 12.43
CA THR A 175 8.74 -3.32 13.30
C THR A 175 8.92 -4.70 13.92
N THR A 176 9.92 -4.86 14.79
CA THR A 176 10.02 -6.04 15.66
C THR A 176 9.47 -5.73 17.06
N LYS A 177 9.15 -6.77 17.83
CA LYS A 177 8.65 -6.61 19.21
C LYS A 177 9.76 -6.21 20.16
N HIS A 178 10.97 -6.71 19.92
CA HIS A 178 12.11 -6.56 20.80
C HIS A 178 13.34 -6.09 20.02
N TRP A 179 14.26 -5.48 20.73
CA TRP A 179 15.61 -5.23 20.23
C TRP A 179 16.44 -6.51 20.32
N LYS A 180 17.23 -6.81 19.30
CA LYS A 180 18.22 -7.90 19.28
C LYS A 180 17.62 -9.28 19.54
N GLY A 181 16.44 -9.55 18.98
CA GLY A 181 15.71 -10.79 19.11
C GLY A 181 14.68 -10.75 20.25
N GLY A 182 13.84 -11.75 20.30
CA GLY A 182 12.76 -11.92 21.27
C GLY A 182 12.62 -13.38 21.67
N SER A 183 11.36 -13.81 21.90
CA SER A 183 11.04 -15.19 22.29
C SER A 183 11.52 -16.22 21.26
N SER A 184 11.51 -15.88 19.96
CA SER A 184 12.07 -16.73 18.91
C SER A 184 13.55 -17.00 19.11
N ARG A 185 14.34 -15.96 19.48
CA ARG A 185 15.76 -16.11 19.79
C ARG A 185 15.99 -16.91 21.06
N GLU A 186 15.18 -16.71 22.10
CA GLU A 186 15.26 -17.50 23.33
C GLU A 186 14.98 -18.98 23.06
N LYS A 187 13.97 -19.29 22.26
CA LYS A 187 13.63 -20.64 21.81
C LYS A 187 14.81 -21.28 21.06
N TRP A 188 15.46 -20.54 20.17
CA TRP A 188 16.65 -20.99 19.47
C TRP A 188 17.83 -21.26 20.40
N MET A 189 18.04 -20.41 21.43
CA MET A 189 19.10 -20.59 22.40
C MET A 189 18.88 -21.87 23.25
N ARG A 190 17.62 -22.19 23.57
CA ARG A 190 17.25 -23.42 24.31
C ARG A 190 17.39 -24.68 23.46
N ASN A 191 17.26 -24.58 22.15
CA ASN A 191 17.31 -25.69 21.19
C ASN A 191 18.72 -25.87 20.60
N GLU A 192 19.76 -25.85 21.43
CA GLU A 192 21.15 -26.13 21.03
C GLU A 192 21.72 -25.26 19.90
N LYS A 193 21.10 -24.13 19.58
CA LYS A 193 21.52 -23.14 18.58
C LYS A 193 21.87 -23.75 17.21
N PRO A 194 20.92 -24.35 16.51
CA PRO A 194 21.18 -24.88 15.18
C PRO A 194 21.77 -23.80 14.25
N THR A 195 22.67 -24.22 13.36
CA THR A 195 23.30 -23.34 12.40
C THR A 195 22.30 -22.85 11.33
N PHE A 196 22.45 -21.60 10.88
CA PHE A 196 21.56 -20.98 9.87
C PHE A 196 20.07 -21.04 10.22
N PRO A 197 19.67 -20.52 11.37
CA PRO A 197 18.28 -20.62 11.84
C PRO A 197 17.29 -19.82 11.01
N GLY A 198 17.76 -18.88 10.20
CA GLY A 198 16.90 -17.91 9.55
C GLY A 198 16.54 -16.73 10.45
N ARG A 199 15.33 -16.20 10.33
CA ARG A 199 14.86 -15.08 11.15
C ARG A 199 14.70 -15.50 12.62
N LEU A 200 15.30 -14.71 13.53
CA LEU A 200 15.31 -14.97 14.99
C LEU A 200 14.61 -13.90 15.84
N ASN A 201 13.96 -12.93 15.24
CA ASN A 201 13.20 -11.91 15.98
C ASN A 201 11.68 -12.12 15.83
N ASP A 202 10.89 -11.56 16.73
CA ASP A 202 9.44 -11.59 16.72
C ASP A 202 8.91 -10.35 15.99
N LEU A 203 8.05 -10.53 14.99
CA LEU A 203 7.51 -9.43 14.20
C LEU A 203 6.33 -8.76 14.88
N ARG A 204 6.23 -7.46 14.68
CA ARG A 204 5.04 -6.66 15.00
C ARG A 204 4.58 -5.91 13.77
N HIS A 205 3.44 -6.33 13.24
CA HIS A 205 2.75 -5.66 12.15
C HIS A 205 1.60 -4.82 12.71
N ILE A 206 1.56 -3.54 12.37
CA ILE A 206 0.63 -2.58 12.95
C ILE A 206 -0.36 -2.13 11.89
N ILE A 207 -1.65 -2.11 12.23
CA ILE A 207 -2.70 -1.56 11.39
C ILE A 207 -3.11 -0.21 11.96
N TYR A 208 -2.61 0.88 11.35
CA TYR A 208 -2.99 2.25 11.71
C TYR A 208 -4.36 2.63 11.16
N LYS A 209 -4.63 2.19 9.92
CA LYS A 209 -5.88 2.45 9.24
C LYS A 209 -6.23 1.30 8.29
N SER A 210 -7.40 0.72 8.46
CA SER A 210 -7.94 -0.24 7.49
C SER A 210 -8.51 0.46 6.25
N ALA A 211 -8.55 -0.25 5.12
CA ALA A 211 -9.05 0.29 3.87
C ALA A 211 -10.52 0.75 3.91
N ASP A 212 -11.34 0.09 4.73
CA ASP A 212 -12.78 0.37 4.84
C ASP A 212 -13.13 1.39 5.94
N THR A 213 -12.17 1.72 6.81
CA THR A 213 -12.38 2.69 7.90
C THR A 213 -12.02 4.10 7.41
N PRO A 214 -12.92 5.09 7.54
CA PRO A 214 -12.62 6.47 7.13
C PRO A 214 -11.47 7.09 7.93
N TRP A 215 -10.67 7.93 7.28
CA TRP A 215 -9.55 8.64 7.93
C TRP A 215 -9.97 9.41 9.20
N ARG A 216 -11.17 10.00 9.21
CA ARG A 216 -11.66 10.77 10.37
C ARG A 216 -11.74 9.95 11.65
N GLN A 217 -12.03 8.65 11.54
CA GLN A 217 -12.12 7.74 12.68
C GLN A 217 -10.73 7.31 13.17
N THR A 218 -9.79 7.14 12.25
CA THR A 218 -8.45 6.59 12.55
C THR A 218 -7.35 7.64 12.64
N LYS A 219 -7.68 8.94 12.54
CA LYS A 219 -6.70 10.02 12.57
C LYS A 219 -5.81 10.03 13.82
N LYS A 220 -6.37 9.60 15.00
CA LYS A 220 -5.62 9.52 16.24
C LYS A 220 -4.50 8.49 16.15
N ASN A 221 -4.74 7.39 15.45
CA ASN A 221 -3.80 6.28 15.29
C ASN A 221 -2.51 6.70 14.56
N MET A 222 -2.60 7.68 13.65
CA MET A 222 -1.42 8.19 12.95
C MET A 222 -0.40 8.83 13.90
N GLY A 223 -0.87 9.40 15.02
CA GLY A 223 0.01 9.96 16.05
C GLY A 223 0.90 8.92 16.72
N LEU A 224 0.44 7.66 16.81
CA LEU A 224 1.20 6.57 17.44
C LEU A 224 2.56 6.33 16.77
N MET A 225 2.73 6.66 15.49
CA MET A 225 4.03 6.57 14.79
C MET A 225 5.12 7.39 15.49
N LEU A 226 4.76 8.48 16.19
CA LEU A 226 5.70 9.34 16.90
C LEU A 226 6.16 8.75 18.24
N LYS A 227 5.60 7.60 18.66
CA LYS A 227 5.99 6.96 19.92
C LYS A 227 7.34 6.26 19.78
N GLU A 228 8.37 6.84 20.38
CA GLU A 228 9.74 6.31 20.30
C GLU A 228 9.90 4.87 20.81
N GLY A 229 9.16 4.48 21.84
CA GLY A 229 9.19 3.13 22.40
C GLY A 229 8.69 2.04 21.44
N LEU A 230 7.96 2.43 20.37
CA LEU A 230 7.47 1.53 19.34
C LEU A 230 8.57 1.18 18.32
N LEU A 231 9.51 2.09 18.07
CA LEU A 231 10.53 1.95 17.04
C LEU A 231 11.60 0.94 17.47
N LYS A 232 11.75 -0.14 16.71
CA LYS A 232 12.69 -1.24 16.98
C LYS A 232 13.51 -1.58 15.72
N GLU A 233 13.68 -2.86 15.42
CA GLU A 233 14.38 -3.35 14.22
C GLU A 233 13.37 -3.58 13.07
N ASN A 234 13.87 -3.77 11.85
CA ASN A 234 13.04 -3.92 10.67
C ASN A 234 13.39 -5.15 9.83
N ILE A 235 12.34 -5.89 9.42
CA ILE A 235 12.42 -7.03 8.50
C ILE A 235 11.47 -6.77 7.33
N ASP A 236 11.94 -5.94 6.41
CA ASP A 236 11.14 -5.36 5.31
C ASP A 236 10.55 -6.41 4.39
N GLY A 237 11.29 -7.49 4.09
CA GLY A 237 10.84 -8.53 3.18
C GLY A 237 9.54 -9.20 3.65
N GLU A 238 9.48 -9.64 4.92
CA GLU A 238 8.27 -10.25 5.49
C GLU A 238 7.13 -9.24 5.60
N ALA A 239 7.43 -8.01 5.98
CA ALA A 239 6.45 -6.93 6.06
C ALA A 239 5.81 -6.62 4.69
N LEU A 240 6.65 -6.53 3.66
CA LEU A 240 6.20 -6.32 2.28
C LEU A 240 5.31 -7.47 1.79
N LYS A 241 5.70 -8.71 2.09
CA LYS A 241 4.91 -9.90 1.77
C LYS A 241 3.57 -9.89 2.48
N TRP A 242 3.54 -9.57 3.77
CA TRP A 242 2.31 -9.46 4.55
C TRP A 242 1.35 -8.39 3.99
N ALA A 243 1.84 -7.19 3.69
CA ALA A 243 1.05 -6.13 3.10
C ALA A 243 0.50 -6.55 1.72
N PHE A 244 1.32 -7.19 0.90
CA PHE A 244 0.92 -7.72 -0.40
C PHE A 244 -0.18 -8.78 -0.29
N GLU A 245 -0.03 -9.76 0.60
CA GLU A 245 -1.03 -10.81 0.82
C GLU A 245 -2.37 -10.22 1.30
N LYS A 246 -2.31 -9.25 2.23
CA LYS A 246 -3.50 -8.55 2.72
C LYS A 246 -4.24 -7.82 1.60
N MET A 247 -3.49 -7.08 0.79
CA MET A 247 -4.00 -6.35 -0.36
C MET A 247 -4.58 -7.26 -1.45
N THR A 248 -3.97 -8.43 -1.67
CA THR A 248 -4.40 -9.38 -2.71
C THR A 248 -5.78 -9.97 -2.42
N ARG A 249 -6.14 -10.10 -1.15
CA ARG A 249 -7.48 -10.59 -0.72
C ARG A 249 -8.61 -9.58 -1.00
N ARG A 250 -8.27 -8.36 -1.35
CA ARG A 250 -9.24 -7.28 -1.60
C ARG A 250 -9.81 -7.37 -3.03
N LYS A 251 -11.02 -6.83 -3.21
CA LYS A 251 -11.77 -6.90 -4.48
C LYS A 251 -11.38 -5.80 -5.48
N GLU A 252 -10.71 -4.75 -5.00
CA GLU A 252 -10.33 -3.61 -5.83
C GLU A 252 -9.46 -4.06 -7.01
N GLU A 253 -9.78 -3.59 -8.21
CA GLU A 253 -9.08 -3.98 -9.45
C GLU A 253 -7.65 -3.45 -9.47
N ARG A 254 -7.47 -2.20 -9.07
CA ARG A 254 -6.18 -1.54 -9.05
C ARG A 254 -5.62 -1.49 -7.64
N LYS A 255 -4.39 -1.93 -7.50
CA LYS A 255 -3.72 -2.02 -6.21
C LYS A 255 -2.34 -1.39 -6.30
N ILE A 256 -2.09 -0.41 -5.44
CA ILE A 256 -0.82 0.30 -5.34
C ILE A 256 -0.27 0.08 -3.94
N LEU A 257 0.91 -0.51 -3.85
CA LEU A 257 1.64 -0.70 -2.59
C LEU A 257 2.77 0.32 -2.52
N MET A 258 2.66 1.22 -1.56
CA MET A 258 3.62 2.28 -1.31
C MET A 258 4.40 1.95 -0.04
N VAL A 259 5.71 1.84 -0.13
CA VAL A 259 6.60 1.58 1.01
C VAL A 259 7.30 2.87 1.39
N ILE A 260 7.31 3.21 2.67
CA ILE A 260 8.05 4.36 3.22
C ILE A 260 9.07 3.79 4.20
N SER A 261 10.36 3.91 3.87
CA SER A 261 11.47 3.40 4.66
C SER A 261 12.68 4.33 4.52
N ASP A 262 13.61 4.27 5.44
CA ASP A 262 14.85 5.06 5.40
C ASP A 262 16.07 4.27 4.91
N GLY A 263 15.91 2.98 4.57
CA GLY A 263 17.09 2.26 4.06
C GLY A 263 17.02 0.75 4.01
N ALA A 264 18.03 0.13 4.61
CA ALA A 264 18.22 -1.31 4.58
C ALA A 264 17.47 -2.03 5.70
N PRO A 265 17.01 -3.27 5.47
CA PRO A 265 16.51 -4.11 6.55
C PRO A 265 17.64 -4.47 7.52
N VAL A 266 17.39 -4.24 8.82
CA VAL A 266 18.36 -4.52 9.89
C VAL A 266 17.67 -5.21 11.05
N ASP A 267 18.15 -6.41 11.36
CA ASP A 267 17.84 -7.14 12.59
C ASP A 267 19.09 -7.84 13.10
N ASP A 268 19.66 -7.33 14.21
CA ASP A 268 20.92 -7.80 14.76
C ASP A 268 20.91 -9.29 15.08
N SER A 269 19.78 -9.79 15.59
CA SER A 269 19.66 -11.20 15.97
C SER A 269 19.72 -12.14 14.76
N THR A 270 19.08 -11.78 13.68
CA THR A 270 19.07 -12.55 12.42
C THR A 270 20.41 -12.41 11.70
N LEU A 271 20.96 -11.20 11.58
CA LEU A 271 22.22 -10.95 10.86
C LEU A 271 23.44 -11.53 11.57
N SER A 272 23.41 -11.65 12.91
CA SER A 272 24.52 -12.27 13.67
C SER A 272 24.66 -13.78 13.47
N THR A 273 23.61 -14.43 13.00
CA THR A 273 23.53 -15.92 12.87
C THR A 273 23.41 -16.41 11.42
N ASN A 274 23.17 -15.49 10.48
CA ASN A 274 23.08 -15.76 9.06
C ASN A 274 24.09 -14.87 8.30
N SER A 275 24.05 -14.88 6.96
CA SER A 275 24.88 -13.97 6.16
C SER A 275 24.48 -12.51 6.35
N SER A 276 25.42 -11.59 6.22
CA SER A 276 25.19 -10.14 6.36
C SER A 276 24.20 -9.57 5.34
N ASP A 277 24.04 -10.23 4.20
CA ASP A 277 23.13 -9.85 3.11
C ASP A 277 21.79 -10.61 3.14
N TYR A 278 21.54 -11.41 4.19
CA TYR A 278 20.40 -12.31 4.29
C TYR A 278 19.05 -11.59 4.14
N LEU A 279 18.83 -10.54 4.93
CA LEU A 279 17.59 -9.76 4.90
C LEU A 279 17.48 -8.92 3.63
N GLU A 280 18.58 -8.36 3.15
CA GLU A 280 18.61 -7.58 1.92
C GLU A 280 18.29 -8.45 0.68
N THR A 281 18.86 -9.64 0.63
CA THR A 281 18.59 -10.62 -0.43
C THR A 281 17.12 -11.05 -0.42
N ASN A 282 16.56 -11.29 0.76
CA ASN A 282 15.13 -11.60 0.90
C ASN A 282 14.25 -10.47 0.38
N LEU A 283 14.51 -9.22 0.78
CA LEU A 283 13.77 -8.06 0.30
C LEU A 283 13.81 -7.96 -1.23
N LYS A 284 15.01 -8.03 -1.84
CA LYS A 284 15.17 -7.99 -3.30
C LYS A 284 14.41 -9.11 -4.02
N ASN A 285 14.39 -10.30 -3.44
CA ASN A 285 13.67 -11.43 -4.01
C ASN A 285 12.16 -11.22 -3.96
N ILE A 286 11.63 -10.73 -2.84
CA ILE A 286 10.20 -10.45 -2.67
C ILE A 286 9.75 -9.32 -3.59
N VAL A 287 10.52 -8.24 -3.70
CA VAL A 287 10.22 -7.14 -4.63
C VAL A 287 10.14 -7.65 -6.07
N LYS A 288 11.16 -8.40 -6.52
CA LYS A 288 11.18 -9.00 -7.86
C LYS A 288 10.01 -9.95 -8.10
N TRP A 289 9.65 -10.72 -7.07
CA TRP A 289 8.53 -11.65 -7.16
C TRP A 289 7.20 -10.90 -7.30
N ILE A 290 6.93 -9.88 -6.48
CA ILE A 290 5.70 -9.07 -6.58
C ILE A 290 5.60 -8.41 -7.95
N GLU A 291 6.67 -7.81 -8.45
CA GLU A 291 6.71 -7.13 -9.74
C GLU A 291 6.50 -8.07 -10.94
N LYS A 292 6.96 -9.33 -10.84
CA LYS A 292 6.82 -10.33 -11.91
C LYS A 292 5.48 -11.05 -11.89
N THR A 293 4.97 -11.37 -10.69
CA THR A 293 3.84 -12.29 -10.53
C THR A 293 2.49 -11.56 -10.44
N SER A 294 2.51 -10.28 -10.10
CA SER A 294 1.26 -9.55 -9.81
C SER A 294 1.09 -8.29 -10.66
N LYS A 295 -0.17 -7.80 -10.69
CA LYS A 295 -0.53 -6.49 -11.25
C LYS A 295 -0.42 -5.37 -10.22
N VAL A 296 0.08 -5.65 -9.02
CA VAL A 296 0.26 -4.64 -7.96
C VAL A 296 1.37 -3.69 -8.38
N GLU A 297 1.07 -2.40 -8.35
CA GLU A 297 2.05 -1.36 -8.63
C GLU A 297 2.82 -1.05 -7.34
N LEU A 298 4.14 -1.26 -7.38
CA LEU A 298 5.01 -1.04 -6.23
C LEU A 298 5.74 0.30 -6.37
N LEU A 299 5.69 1.13 -5.33
CA LEU A 299 6.38 2.42 -5.24
C LEU A 299 7.08 2.50 -3.88
N ALA A 300 8.33 2.91 -3.86
CA ALA A 300 9.07 3.14 -2.62
C ALA A 300 9.41 4.62 -2.44
N ILE A 301 9.32 5.08 -1.21
CA ILE A 301 9.70 6.42 -0.78
C ILE A 301 10.82 6.27 0.25
N GLY A 302 12.02 6.67 -0.12
CA GLY A 302 13.17 6.71 0.76
C GLY A 302 13.26 8.02 1.50
N ILE A 303 13.27 8.01 2.83
CA ILE A 303 13.45 9.22 3.64
C ILE A 303 14.91 9.35 4.03
N GLY A 304 15.57 10.39 3.48
CA GLY A 304 16.99 10.63 3.72
C GLY A 304 17.93 9.73 2.89
N HIS A 305 17.54 8.50 2.60
CA HIS A 305 18.34 7.52 1.86
C HIS A 305 17.71 7.13 0.52
N ASP A 306 18.53 6.63 -0.40
CA ASP A 306 18.06 6.13 -1.68
C ASP A 306 17.71 4.65 -1.58
N VAL A 307 16.44 4.33 -1.83
CA VAL A 307 15.92 2.95 -1.86
C VAL A 307 15.84 2.37 -3.29
N GLY A 308 16.35 3.09 -4.29
CA GLY A 308 16.35 2.68 -5.70
C GLY A 308 17.13 1.39 -5.97
N ARG A 309 18.04 0.99 -5.06
CA ARG A 309 18.73 -0.31 -5.14
C ARG A 309 17.83 -1.52 -4.90
N TYR A 310 16.65 -1.32 -4.29
CA TYR A 310 15.67 -2.38 -4.00
C TYR A 310 14.47 -2.33 -4.93
N TYR A 311 14.00 -1.12 -5.26
CA TYR A 311 12.73 -0.89 -5.97
C TYR A 311 12.97 -0.21 -7.31
N LYS A 312 12.27 -0.66 -8.35
CA LYS A 312 12.37 -0.02 -9.69
C LYS A 312 11.79 1.38 -9.73
N ARG A 313 10.69 1.59 -8.97
CA ARG A 313 10.08 2.91 -8.81
C ARG A 313 10.38 3.37 -7.39
N ALA A 314 11.38 4.20 -7.27
CA ALA A 314 11.83 4.74 -6.00
C ALA A 314 11.93 6.26 -6.09
N VAL A 315 11.58 6.91 -4.99
CA VAL A 315 11.68 8.35 -4.82
C VAL A 315 12.43 8.62 -3.54
N LYS A 316 13.41 9.51 -3.58
CA LYS A 316 14.11 9.99 -2.38
C LYS A 316 13.52 11.31 -1.94
N ILE A 317 13.22 11.43 -0.65
CA ILE A 317 12.72 12.63 0.00
C ILE A 317 13.67 12.99 1.13
N THR A 318 14.14 14.21 1.16
CA THR A 318 15.01 14.74 2.23
C THR A 318 14.25 15.64 3.19
N ASP A 319 13.25 16.33 2.70
CA ASP A 319 12.43 17.22 3.52
C ASP A 319 10.94 17.11 3.18
N VAL A 320 10.08 17.53 4.11
CA VAL A 320 8.60 17.54 3.91
C VAL A 320 8.21 18.41 2.73
N GLN A 321 8.99 19.43 2.39
CA GLN A 321 8.73 20.31 1.24
C GLN A 321 8.94 19.60 -0.10
N ASP A 322 9.98 18.74 -0.19
CA ASP A 322 10.25 17.92 -1.39
C ASP A 322 9.15 16.90 -1.63
N LEU A 323 8.53 16.44 -0.54
CA LEU A 323 7.43 15.49 -0.55
C LEU A 323 6.30 15.91 -1.48
N GLY A 324 6.00 17.20 -1.50
CA GLY A 324 4.85 17.72 -2.21
C GLY A 324 4.93 17.55 -3.71
N ASP A 325 5.98 18.04 -4.30
CA ASP A 325 6.10 18.05 -5.75
C ASP A 325 6.48 16.68 -6.30
N VAL A 326 7.41 15.98 -5.64
CA VAL A 326 7.86 14.65 -6.04
C VAL A 326 6.75 13.61 -5.91
N MET A 327 6.03 13.61 -4.80
CA MET A 327 4.91 12.67 -4.62
C MET A 327 3.74 12.93 -5.56
N ILE A 328 3.40 14.20 -5.81
CA ILE A 328 2.33 14.52 -6.76
C ILE A 328 2.69 14.01 -8.15
N ASP A 329 3.91 14.21 -8.57
CA ASP A 329 4.32 13.82 -9.92
C ASP A 329 4.37 12.30 -10.05
N GLN A 330 4.90 11.58 -9.07
CA GLN A 330 4.91 10.12 -9.04
C GLN A 330 3.51 9.49 -8.92
N LEU A 331 2.68 9.97 -8.00
CA LEU A 331 1.29 9.51 -7.92
C LEU A 331 0.52 9.83 -9.18
N THR A 332 0.76 11.02 -9.75
CA THR A 332 0.10 11.42 -11.00
C THR A 332 0.55 10.52 -12.15
N GLU A 333 1.82 10.17 -12.23
CA GLU A 333 2.36 9.24 -13.22
C GLU A 333 1.78 7.83 -13.01
N LEU A 334 1.76 7.34 -11.78
CA LEU A 334 1.11 6.08 -11.43
C LEU A 334 -0.34 6.06 -11.92
N PHE A 335 -1.13 7.07 -11.61
CA PHE A 335 -2.52 7.13 -12.04
C PHE A 335 -2.69 7.38 -13.55
N SER A 336 -1.63 7.80 -14.29
CA SER A 336 -1.70 8.04 -15.74
C SER A 336 -1.40 6.82 -16.62
N ASN A 337 -0.66 5.85 -16.14
CA ASN A 337 -0.09 4.76 -16.95
C ASN A 337 -1.07 3.67 -17.45
N LYS A 338 -2.38 3.92 -17.47
CA LYS A 338 -3.37 2.91 -17.90
C LYS A 338 -3.69 2.87 -19.42
N LYS A 339 -2.96 3.61 -20.30
CA LYS A 339 -3.39 3.72 -21.72
C LYS A 339 -2.40 3.41 -22.83
N ASN A 340 -1.29 2.71 -22.60
CA ASN A 340 -0.39 2.40 -23.74
C ASN A 340 -0.11 0.91 -23.94
N LYS A 341 -1.11 0.04 -23.76
CA LYS A 341 -1.03 -1.35 -24.26
C LYS A 341 -2.38 -1.84 -24.79
N THR A 342 -2.85 -1.25 -25.85
CA THR A 342 -3.75 -1.91 -26.82
C THR A 342 -3.87 -1.03 -28.04
N ILE A 343 -2.92 -1.12 -28.93
CA ILE A 343 -3.07 -0.95 -30.38
C ILE A 343 -1.84 -1.63 -30.98
N HIS A 344 -1.97 -2.83 -31.42
CA HIS A 344 -1.59 -3.44 -32.70
C HIS A 344 -1.78 -4.94 -32.61
#